data_d8e16631137e08f256acfaa5989c16ef
#
_entry.id   d8e16631137e08f256acfaa5989c16ef
#
_cell.length_a   1.000
_cell.length_b   1.000
_cell.length_c   1.000
_cell.angle_alpha   90.00
_cell.angle_beta   90.00
_cell.angle_gamma   90.00
#
_symmetry.space_group_name_H-M   'P 1'
#
loop_
_entity.id
_entity.type
_entity.pdbx_description
1 polymer ?
#
loop_
_entity_poly.entity_id
_entity_poly.type
_entity_poly.pdbx_seq_one_letter_code
_entity_poly.pdbx_strand_id
1 'polypeptide(L)'
;MYKKKKQIDKSGKYTVIDDFLPRHQFLDLKSAIMHADFPWYYTPNINEFEKKDKSCYFTHMFYAGAVFKKSTHFDILLPLIDKINPRALLRVKCNLYPVTAKLIKHKTHIDYNYSHKAAIFSINTCNGATILEDDTKIDSVE
;
A
#
# COMPACT_ATOMS: atom_id res chain seq x y z
N MET A 1 -4.76 12.24 24.84
CA MET A 1 -4.98 12.90 23.54
C MET A 1 -3.72 12.67 22.70
N TYR A 2 -3.72 11.65 21.83
CA TYR A 2 -2.57 11.37 20.97
C TYR A 2 -2.48 12.48 19.91
N LYS A 3 -1.37 13.20 19.88
CA LYS A 3 -1.12 14.21 18.84
C LYS A 3 -0.81 13.47 17.54
N LYS A 4 -1.63 13.64 16.52
CA LYS A 4 -1.34 13.18 15.16
C LYS A 4 0.03 13.73 14.74
N LYS A 5 0.99 12.84 14.57
CA LYS A 5 2.29 13.23 14.02
C LYS A 5 2.13 13.35 12.51
N LYS A 6 2.30 14.53 11.98
CA LYS A 6 2.43 14.79 10.55
C LYS A 6 3.89 15.13 10.29
N GLN A 7 4.61 14.24 9.64
CA GLN A 7 5.96 14.52 9.16
C GLN A 7 5.86 14.94 7.69
N ILE A 8 6.27 16.15 7.40
CA ILE A 8 6.38 16.66 6.03
C ILE A 8 7.88 16.67 5.71
N ASP A 9 8.25 16.03 4.63
CA ASP A 9 9.59 16.16 4.07
C ASP A 9 9.91 17.61 3.76
N LYS A 10 11.15 18.04 4.05
CA LYS A 10 11.61 19.40 3.78
C LYS A 10 11.59 19.78 2.30
N SER A 11 11.65 18.80 1.39
CA SER A 11 11.52 18.99 -0.05
C SER A 11 10.06 19.08 -0.54
N GLY A 12 9.08 18.73 0.32
CA GLY A 12 7.66 18.66 -0.04
C GLY A 12 7.29 17.48 -0.95
N LYS A 13 8.20 16.53 -1.18
CA LYS A 13 7.99 15.40 -2.08
C LYS A 13 7.00 14.38 -1.53
N TYR A 14 6.99 14.17 -0.20
CA TYR A 14 6.08 13.22 0.45
C TYR A 14 5.61 13.73 1.81
N THR A 15 4.58 13.11 2.34
CA THR A 15 4.05 13.38 3.68
C THR A 15 3.72 12.05 4.35
N VAL A 16 4.18 11.86 5.59
CA VAL A 16 3.77 10.74 6.45
C VAL A 16 2.72 11.24 7.43
N ILE A 17 1.61 10.54 7.55
CA ILE A 17 0.51 10.90 8.44
C ILE A 17 0.14 9.67 9.27
N ASP A 18 0.43 9.73 10.57
CA ASP A 18 0.00 8.72 11.51
C ASP A 18 -1.50 8.89 11.83
N ASP A 19 -2.15 7.81 12.26
CA ASP A 19 -3.59 7.81 12.58
C ASP A 19 -4.46 8.43 11.48
N PHE A 20 -4.17 8.09 10.23
CA PHE A 20 -4.85 8.69 9.09
C PHE A 20 -6.36 8.46 9.14
N LEU A 21 -6.83 7.26 9.46
CA LEU A 21 -8.24 6.97 9.69
C LEU A 21 -8.61 7.08 11.18
N PRO A 22 -9.88 7.35 11.52
CA PRO A 22 -10.39 7.08 12.86
C PRO A 22 -10.16 5.62 13.25
N ARG A 23 -9.84 5.35 14.52
CA ARG A 23 -9.45 4.01 14.98
C ARG A 23 -10.46 2.91 14.63
N HIS A 24 -11.75 3.17 14.77
CA HIS A 24 -12.79 2.19 14.43
C HIS A 24 -12.78 1.86 12.93
N GLN A 25 -12.70 2.86 12.03
CA GLN A 25 -12.64 2.64 10.58
C GLN A 25 -11.37 1.89 10.17
N PHE A 26 -10.25 2.18 10.83
CA PHE A 26 -9.01 1.44 10.61
C PHE A 26 -9.16 -0.03 11.01
N LEU A 27 -9.75 -0.32 12.17
CA LEU A 27 -9.94 -1.68 12.65
C LEU A 27 -10.91 -2.48 11.77
N ASP A 28 -11.98 -1.85 11.30
CA ASP A 28 -12.94 -2.47 10.36
C ASP A 28 -12.23 -2.83 9.05
N LEU A 29 -11.46 -1.90 8.48
CA LEU A 29 -10.68 -2.13 7.26
C LEU A 29 -9.64 -3.23 7.47
N LYS A 30 -8.87 -3.17 8.56
CA LYS A 30 -7.88 -4.19 8.90
C LYS A 30 -8.51 -5.57 9.06
N SER A 31 -9.61 -5.66 9.81
CA SER A 31 -10.33 -6.93 10.02
C SER A 31 -10.81 -7.53 8.71
N ALA A 32 -11.35 -6.72 7.81
CA ALA A 32 -11.82 -7.18 6.51
C ALA A 32 -10.68 -7.70 5.61
N ILE A 33 -9.56 -6.96 5.53
CA ILE A 33 -8.41 -7.33 4.67
C ILE A 33 -7.63 -8.52 5.25
N MET A 34 -7.54 -8.63 6.58
CA MET A 34 -6.82 -9.71 7.25
C MET A 34 -7.70 -10.93 7.54
N HIS A 35 -8.96 -10.93 7.09
CA HIS A 35 -9.85 -12.07 7.25
C HIS A 35 -9.39 -13.28 6.43
N ALA A 36 -9.62 -14.49 6.94
CA ALA A 36 -9.20 -15.73 6.28
C ALA A 36 -9.84 -15.91 4.88
N ASP A 37 -11.06 -15.40 4.68
CA ASP A 37 -11.77 -15.49 3.40
C ASP A 37 -11.48 -14.32 2.47
N PHE A 38 -10.57 -13.39 2.83
CA PHE A 38 -10.23 -12.29 1.93
C PHE A 38 -9.42 -12.84 0.73
N PRO A 39 -9.84 -12.54 -0.51
CA PRO A 39 -9.25 -13.18 -1.69
C PRO A 39 -7.88 -12.57 -2.04
N TRP A 40 -6.85 -13.29 -1.67
CA TRP A 40 -5.47 -13.00 -2.05
C TRP A 40 -5.05 -13.82 -3.27
N TYR A 41 -4.46 -13.17 -4.26
CA TYR A 41 -4.00 -13.78 -5.50
C TYR A 41 -2.47 -13.86 -5.53
N TYR A 42 -1.95 -15.05 -5.77
CA TYR A 42 -0.53 -15.31 -5.86
C TYR A 42 0.11 -14.56 -7.03
N THR A 43 1.21 -13.90 -6.80
CA THR A 43 2.03 -13.21 -7.80
C THR A 43 3.46 -13.76 -7.70
N PRO A 44 3.93 -14.50 -8.74
CA PRO A 44 5.18 -15.27 -8.66
C PRO A 44 6.44 -14.43 -8.66
N ASN A 45 6.38 -13.19 -9.14
CA ASN A 45 7.54 -12.31 -9.24
C ASN A 45 7.16 -10.92 -8.74
N ILE A 46 7.97 -10.33 -7.89
CA ILE A 46 7.79 -8.95 -7.44
C ILE A 46 8.17 -7.97 -8.55
N ASN A 47 9.14 -8.37 -9.38
CA ASN A 47 9.58 -7.58 -10.53
C ASN A 47 9.69 -8.49 -11.75
N GLU A 48 8.97 -8.17 -12.82
CA GLU A 48 8.96 -8.95 -14.08
C GLU A 48 10.36 -9.07 -14.72
N PHE A 49 11.27 -8.17 -14.38
CA PHE A 49 12.64 -8.13 -14.92
C PHE A 49 13.65 -8.98 -14.13
N GLU A 50 13.29 -9.49 -12.95
CA GLU A 50 14.20 -10.27 -12.09
C GLU A 50 13.79 -11.75 -11.99
N LYS A 51 13.99 -12.50 -13.07
CA LYS A 51 13.72 -13.96 -13.11
C LYS A 51 14.54 -14.80 -12.10
N LYS A 52 15.53 -14.22 -11.42
CA LYS A 52 16.37 -14.89 -10.43
C LYS A 52 15.88 -14.76 -9.00
N ASP A 53 15.03 -13.81 -8.71
CA ASP A 53 14.45 -13.64 -7.39
C ASP A 53 13.22 -14.55 -7.24
N LYS A 54 13.33 -15.57 -6.39
CA LYS A 54 12.23 -16.49 -6.06
C LYS A 54 11.23 -15.86 -5.10
N SER A 55 11.27 -14.55 -4.92
CA SER A 55 10.33 -13.85 -4.05
C SER A 55 8.95 -13.81 -4.69
N CYS A 56 7.96 -14.22 -3.94
CA CYS A 56 6.56 -14.11 -4.31
C CYS A 56 5.84 -13.18 -3.34
N TYR A 57 4.70 -12.69 -3.74
CA TYR A 57 3.79 -11.95 -2.88
C TYR A 57 2.34 -12.23 -3.31
N PHE A 58 1.41 -11.74 -2.53
CA PHE A 58 0.00 -11.85 -2.86
C PHE A 58 -0.58 -10.46 -3.07
N THR A 59 -1.53 -10.34 -3.98
CA THR A 59 -2.21 -9.09 -4.28
C THR A 59 -3.70 -9.25 -4.29
N HIS A 60 -4.41 -8.16 -3.97
CA HIS A 60 -5.80 -8.00 -4.32
C HIS A 60 -5.98 -6.68 -5.04
N MET A 61 -6.49 -6.73 -6.28
CA MET A 61 -6.78 -5.54 -7.07
C MET A 61 -8.19 -5.06 -6.78
N PHE A 62 -8.32 -3.98 -6.01
CA PHE A 62 -9.61 -3.38 -5.70
C PHE A 62 -10.17 -2.58 -6.88
N TYR A 63 -9.30 -1.87 -7.58
CA TYR A 63 -9.69 -1.01 -8.70
C TYR A 63 -8.56 -0.88 -9.71
N ALA A 64 -8.91 -0.96 -10.99
CA ALA A 64 -8.00 -0.69 -12.10
C ALA A 64 -8.77 0.07 -13.20
N GLY A 65 -8.57 1.38 -13.25
CA GLY A 65 -9.30 2.26 -14.18
C GLY A 65 -9.04 1.97 -15.66
N ALA A 66 -7.82 1.60 -16.02
CA ALA A 66 -7.44 1.29 -17.40
C ALA A 66 -8.21 0.09 -18.01
N VAL A 67 -8.70 -0.83 -17.18
CA VAL A 67 -9.46 -2.01 -17.61
C VAL A 67 -10.88 -2.04 -17.04
N PHE A 68 -11.33 -0.94 -16.46
CA PHE A 68 -12.66 -0.78 -15.84
C PHE A 68 -13.01 -1.89 -14.83
N LYS A 69 -11.99 -2.40 -14.12
CA LYS A 69 -12.15 -3.46 -13.14
C LYS A 69 -12.38 -2.88 -11.75
N LYS A 70 -13.47 -3.29 -11.10
CA LYS A 70 -13.77 -3.00 -9.68
C LYS A 70 -14.05 -4.33 -8.96
N SER A 71 -13.35 -4.55 -7.84
CA SER A 71 -13.61 -5.69 -6.97
C SER A 71 -14.92 -5.51 -6.20
N THR A 72 -15.59 -6.61 -5.87
CA THR A 72 -16.73 -6.63 -4.94
C THR A 72 -16.35 -6.20 -3.53
N HIS A 73 -15.06 -6.24 -3.18
CA HIS A 73 -14.51 -5.78 -1.89
C HIS A 73 -14.12 -4.30 -1.90
N PHE A 74 -14.35 -3.57 -2.99
CA PHE A 74 -13.90 -2.17 -3.11
C PHE A 74 -14.49 -1.27 -2.04
N ASP A 75 -15.73 -1.50 -1.65
CA ASP A 75 -16.49 -0.58 -0.79
C ASP A 75 -15.94 -0.51 0.64
N ILE A 76 -15.16 -1.52 1.08
CA ILE A 76 -14.45 -1.45 2.37
C ILE A 76 -13.40 -0.32 2.42
N LEU A 77 -12.97 0.16 1.26
CA LEU A 77 -11.98 1.25 1.13
C LEU A 77 -12.61 2.64 1.12
N LEU A 78 -13.93 2.77 1.05
CA LEU A 78 -14.59 4.08 0.92
C LEU A 78 -14.15 5.08 1.99
N PRO A 79 -14.05 4.73 3.29
CA PRO A 79 -13.58 5.68 4.30
C PRO A 79 -12.17 6.20 4.04
N LEU A 80 -11.29 5.36 3.48
CA LEU A 80 -9.93 5.74 3.12
C LEU A 80 -9.92 6.64 1.88
N ILE A 81 -10.66 6.26 0.84
CA ILE A 81 -10.74 6.98 -0.42
C ILE A 81 -11.38 8.35 -0.22
N ASP A 82 -12.48 8.44 0.52
CA ASP A 82 -13.16 9.70 0.83
C ASP A 82 -12.22 10.66 1.57
N LYS A 83 -11.41 10.14 2.48
CA LYS A 83 -10.46 10.96 3.23
C LYS A 83 -9.27 11.42 2.38
N ILE A 84 -8.80 10.61 1.45
CA ILE A 84 -7.76 10.99 0.47
C ILE A 84 -8.32 12.00 -0.52
N ASN A 85 -9.61 11.87 -0.87
CA ASN A 85 -10.34 12.72 -1.80
C ASN A 85 -9.60 12.90 -3.15
N PRO A 86 -9.30 11.83 -3.89
CA PRO A 86 -8.62 11.93 -5.17
C PRO A 86 -9.55 12.48 -6.26
N ARG A 87 -9.02 13.25 -7.21
CA ARG A 87 -9.79 13.70 -8.39
C ARG A 87 -10.22 12.53 -9.28
N ALA A 88 -9.37 11.52 -9.39
CA ALA A 88 -9.64 10.28 -10.12
C ALA A 88 -8.78 9.16 -9.55
N LEU A 89 -9.29 7.95 -9.59
CA LEU A 89 -8.53 6.74 -9.24
C LEU A 89 -7.94 6.12 -10.48
N LEU A 90 -6.65 5.86 -10.47
CA LEU A 90 -5.97 5.09 -11.50
C LEU A 90 -5.95 3.61 -11.14
N ARG A 91 -5.52 3.30 -9.92
CA ARG A 91 -5.42 1.95 -9.41
C ARG A 91 -5.47 1.95 -7.88
N VAL A 92 -6.12 0.94 -7.32
CA VAL A 92 -6.06 0.63 -5.89
C VAL A 92 -5.82 -0.87 -5.73
N LYS A 93 -4.71 -1.22 -5.10
CA LYS A 93 -4.36 -2.61 -4.78
C LYS A 93 -3.81 -2.72 -3.38
N CYS A 94 -3.96 -3.86 -2.75
CA CYS A 94 -3.16 -4.21 -1.59
C CYS A 94 -2.18 -5.33 -1.92
N ASN A 95 -1.07 -5.33 -1.20
CA ASN A 95 -0.01 -6.33 -1.32
C ASN A 95 0.20 -6.98 0.04
N LEU A 96 0.36 -8.29 0.03
CA LEU A 96 0.75 -9.10 1.18
C LEU A 96 2.10 -9.74 0.88
N TYR A 97 3.12 -9.36 1.63
CA TYR A 97 4.46 -9.94 1.54
C TYR A 97 4.61 -10.99 2.65
N PRO A 98 4.84 -12.28 2.30
CA PRO A 98 5.11 -13.31 3.29
C PRO A 98 6.41 -13.01 4.04
N VAL A 99 6.50 -13.53 5.28
CA VAL A 99 7.73 -13.46 6.05
C VAL A 99 8.85 -14.24 5.32
N THR A 100 10.03 -13.67 5.31
CA THR A 100 11.23 -14.28 4.76
C THR A 100 12.33 -14.38 5.82
N ALA A 101 13.26 -15.31 5.67
CA ALA A 101 14.37 -15.50 6.62
C ALA A 101 15.30 -14.26 6.73
N LYS A 102 15.34 -13.45 5.69
CA LYS A 102 16.12 -12.20 5.63
C LYS A 102 15.26 -11.13 5.00
N LEU A 103 15.45 -9.86 5.42
CA LEU A 103 14.83 -8.72 4.76
C LEU A 103 15.33 -8.63 3.31
N ILE A 104 14.39 -8.56 2.38
CA ILE A 104 14.69 -8.46 0.94
C ILE A 104 14.37 -7.03 0.50
N LYS A 105 15.40 -6.30 0.01
CA LYS A 105 15.22 -5.01 -0.62
C LYS A 105 14.91 -5.23 -2.11
N HIS A 106 13.70 -4.84 -2.51
CA HIS A 106 13.31 -4.90 -3.92
C HIS A 106 13.86 -3.71 -4.69
N LYS A 107 14.04 -3.89 -5.99
CA LYS A 107 14.52 -2.84 -6.87
C LYS A 107 13.50 -1.69 -6.95
N THR A 108 14.01 -0.47 -6.93
CA THR A 108 13.20 0.73 -7.12
C THR A 108 12.55 0.73 -8.50
N HIS A 109 11.28 1.08 -8.55
CA HIS A 109 10.48 1.19 -9.78
C HIS A 109 9.45 2.31 -9.65
N ILE A 110 8.91 2.72 -10.77
CA ILE A 110 7.75 3.61 -10.86
C ILE A 110 6.55 2.84 -11.40
N ASP A 111 5.37 3.13 -10.89
CA ASP A 111 4.13 2.44 -11.32
C ASP A 111 3.64 2.90 -12.70
N TYR A 112 3.87 4.17 -13.04
CA TYR A 112 3.45 4.80 -14.30
C TYR A 112 4.52 5.76 -14.79
N ASN A 113 4.64 5.89 -16.10
CA ASN A 113 5.60 6.78 -16.77
C ASN A 113 5.08 8.22 -16.97
N TYR A 114 3.97 8.57 -16.35
CA TYR A 114 3.38 9.91 -16.36
C TYR A 114 3.16 10.44 -14.94
N SER A 115 2.98 11.76 -14.80
CA SER A 115 2.79 12.40 -13.51
C SER A 115 1.51 11.93 -12.82
N HIS A 116 1.64 11.41 -11.61
CA HIS A 116 0.55 10.96 -10.76
C HIS A 116 0.91 11.14 -9.29
N LYS A 117 -0.07 11.01 -8.41
CA LYS A 117 0.12 10.94 -6.96
C LYS A 117 -0.10 9.51 -6.51
N ALA A 118 0.73 9.05 -5.59
CA ALA A 118 0.58 7.75 -4.93
C ALA A 118 0.37 7.92 -3.42
N ALA A 119 -0.36 6.99 -2.82
CA ALA A 119 -0.49 6.87 -1.38
C ALA A 119 -0.24 5.41 -0.99
N ILE A 120 0.47 5.19 0.10
CA ILE A 120 0.68 3.88 0.71
C ILE A 120 0.03 3.94 2.09
N PHE A 121 -0.81 2.96 2.38
CA PHE A 121 -1.49 2.84 3.65
C PHE A 121 -1.10 1.52 4.31
N SER A 122 -0.45 1.59 5.47
CA SER A 122 0.00 0.41 6.22
C SER A 122 -1.16 -0.17 7.03
N ILE A 123 -1.40 -1.47 6.84
CA ILE A 123 -2.46 -2.22 7.55
C ILE A 123 -1.95 -2.83 8.85
N ASN A 124 -0.66 -3.12 8.92
CA ASN A 124 0.00 -3.71 10.08
C ASN A 124 1.40 -3.16 10.26
N THR A 125 1.88 -3.20 11.48
CA THR A 125 3.29 -2.94 11.80
C THR A 125 4.13 -4.16 11.43
N CYS A 126 5.22 -3.94 10.70
CA CYS A 126 6.16 -4.99 10.33
C CYS A 126 7.59 -4.42 10.19
N ASN A 127 8.55 -5.29 9.91
CA ASN A 127 9.94 -4.88 9.65
C ASN A 127 10.18 -4.42 8.21
N GLY A 128 9.15 -4.47 7.35
CA GLY A 128 9.19 -3.91 6.00
C GLY A 128 9.16 -2.38 6.02
N ALA A 129 9.61 -1.78 4.93
CA ALA A 129 9.60 -0.34 4.77
C ALA A 129 9.45 0.06 3.31
N THR A 130 8.95 1.27 3.07
CA THR A 130 9.02 1.92 1.77
C THR A 130 10.33 2.68 1.68
N ILE A 131 11.12 2.42 0.65
CA ILE A 131 12.39 3.10 0.39
C ILE A 131 12.21 3.98 -0.83
N LEU A 132 12.40 5.29 -0.66
CA LEU A 132 12.28 6.27 -1.73
C LEU A 132 13.57 6.33 -2.57
N GLU A 133 13.52 7.07 -3.69
CA GLU A 133 14.66 7.22 -4.62
C GLU A 133 15.91 7.82 -3.95
N ASP A 134 15.74 8.66 -2.95
CA ASP A 134 16.79 9.29 -2.17
C ASP A 134 17.26 8.46 -0.95
N ASP A 135 16.95 7.16 -0.95
CA ASP A 135 17.19 6.21 0.14
C ASP A 135 16.44 6.53 1.46
N THR A 136 15.54 7.49 1.46
CA THR A 136 14.68 7.75 2.62
C THR A 136 13.84 6.52 2.94
N LYS A 137 13.92 6.06 4.18
CA LYS A 137 13.19 4.91 4.69
C LYS A 137 11.95 5.35 5.46
N ILE A 138 10.79 4.85 5.07
CA ILE A 138 9.52 5.05 5.74
C ILE A 138 9.06 3.69 6.28
N ASP A 139 9.03 3.54 7.60
CA ASP A 139 8.64 2.29 8.24
C ASP A 139 7.14 2.01 8.09
N SER A 140 6.78 0.72 8.01
CA SER A 140 5.39 0.29 8.00
C SER A 140 4.88 0.20 9.43
N VAL A 141 4.04 1.15 9.81
CA VAL A 141 3.40 1.26 11.13
C VAL A 141 1.89 1.40 10.95
N GLU A 142 1.11 0.64 11.76
CA GLU A 142 -0.36 0.73 11.78
C GLU A 142 -0.87 1.94 12.56
#